data_dd9734cbc784525b3c2dd35b98a3b3ce
#
_entry.id   dd9734cbc784525b3c2dd35b98a3b3ce
#
_cell.length_a   1.000
_cell.length_b   1.000
_cell.length_c   1.000
_cell.angle_alpha   90.00
_cell.angle_beta   90.00
_cell.angle_gamma   90.00
#
_symmetry.space_group_name_H-M   'P 1'
#
loop_
_entity.id
_entity.type
_entity.pdbx_description
1 polymer ?
#
loop_
_entity_poly.entity_id
_entity_poly.type
_entity_poly.pdbx_seq_one_letter_code
_entity_poly.pdbx_strand_id
1 'polypeptide(L)'
;MIRTIYGQAFLAVVATAFIGHADIIPSFDSIVPNGSNFQFNYTATVTLDQRVVTGDFFTIYDFNGLVPNSATMPPDWSFSSALTGVTPSQTDPPDDPTIPNITFTYTGTTPIIGPAALGTFSAVSNFGQSHPGYFAAEGTLNSNGTKVDNVGVIPVPVPEISAFSQILEICALGIFGFTASSLRKRNRFRKV
;
A
#
# COMPACT_ATOMS: atom_id res chain seq x y z
N MET A 1 -50.90 -16.47 49.77
CA MET A 1 -51.00 -16.14 48.33
C MET A 1 -49.76 -15.34 47.94
N ILE A 2 -48.76 -15.97 47.38
CA ILE A 2 -47.49 -15.35 46.97
C ILE A 2 -47.56 -15.17 45.46
N ARG A 3 -47.58 -13.92 45.03
CA ARG A 3 -47.50 -13.58 43.59
C ARG A 3 -46.04 -13.44 43.19
N THR A 4 -45.55 -14.37 42.36
CA THR A 4 -44.24 -14.32 41.74
C THR A 4 -44.33 -13.42 40.51
N ILE A 5 -43.58 -12.30 40.52
CA ILE A 5 -43.47 -11.38 39.41
C ILE A 5 -42.26 -11.86 38.58
N TYR A 6 -42.51 -12.36 37.36
CA TYR A 6 -41.46 -12.67 36.39
C TYR A 6 -41.06 -11.37 35.69
N GLY A 7 -39.88 -10.83 36.01
CA GLY A 7 -39.26 -9.76 35.27
C GLY A 7 -38.68 -10.28 33.95
N GLN A 8 -39.22 -9.83 32.83
CA GLN A 8 -38.63 -10.09 31.51
C GLN A 8 -37.46 -9.12 31.31
N ALA A 9 -36.24 -9.65 31.29
CA ALA A 9 -35.04 -8.90 30.87
C ALA A 9 -35.05 -8.73 29.35
N PHE A 10 -35.22 -7.51 28.87
CA PHE A 10 -35.09 -7.17 27.47
C PHE A 10 -33.60 -7.07 27.16
N LEU A 11 -33.06 -8.06 26.42
CA LEU A 11 -31.68 -8.01 25.89
C LEU A 11 -31.67 -7.09 24.65
N ALA A 12 -31.24 -5.86 24.81
CA ALA A 12 -31.01 -4.96 23.69
C ALA A 12 -29.73 -5.40 22.94
N VAL A 13 -29.91 -6.05 21.80
CA VAL A 13 -28.80 -6.33 20.86
C VAL A 13 -28.46 -5.01 20.17
N VAL A 14 -27.39 -4.36 20.59
CA VAL A 14 -26.79 -3.24 19.85
C VAL A 14 -26.11 -3.82 18.64
N ALA A 15 -26.74 -3.76 17.47
CA ALA A 15 -26.12 -4.02 16.19
C ALA A 15 -25.15 -2.87 15.92
N THR A 16 -23.85 -3.07 16.16
CA THR A 16 -22.81 -2.19 15.64
C THR A 16 -22.79 -2.37 14.12
N ALA A 17 -23.37 -1.43 13.39
CA ALA A 17 -23.16 -1.32 11.95
C ALA A 17 -21.66 -1.05 11.75
N PHE A 18 -20.92 -2.03 11.26
CA PHE A 18 -19.62 -1.80 10.66
C PHE A 18 -19.89 -0.92 9.43
N ILE A 19 -19.61 0.36 9.55
CA ILE A 19 -19.55 1.24 8.38
C ILE A 19 -18.30 0.77 7.63
N GLY A 20 -18.48 -0.14 6.69
CA GLY A 20 -17.44 -0.49 5.73
C GLY A 20 -17.18 0.76 4.91
N HIS A 21 -16.13 1.49 5.25
CA HIS A 21 -15.59 2.51 4.36
C HIS A 21 -14.96 1.75 3.20
N ALA A 22 -15.71 1.62 2.14
CA ALA A 22 -15.23 1.06 0.90
C ALA A 22 -14.99 2.24 -0.03
N ASP A 23 -13.89 2.24 -0.74
CA ASP A 23 -13.37 3.39 -1.45
C ASP A 23 -12.85 2.98 -2.83
N ILE A 24 -12.03 3.80 -3.44
CA ILE A 24 -11.19 3.36 -4.55
C ILE A 24 -10.18 2.36 -3.99
N ILE A 25 -10.19 1.13 -4.50
CA ILE A 25 -9.30 0.06 -4.05
C ILE A 25 -8.36 -0.31 -5.19
N PRO A 26 -7.13 0.20 -5.22
CA PRO A 26 -6.10 -0.30 -6.11
C PRO A 26 -5.64 -1.68 -5.65
N SER A 27 -5.37 -2.55 -6.62
CA SER A 27 -4.87 -3.90 -6.42
C SER A 27 -3.69 -4.15 -7.35
N PHE A 28 -2.65 -4.79 -6.85
CA PHE A 28 -1.52 -5.20 -7.66
C PHE A 28 -1.91 -6.36 -8.58
N ASP A 29 -1.52 -6.26 -9.85
CA ASP A 29 -1.78 -7.31 -10.85
C ASP A 29 -0.50 -8.07 -11.20
N SER A 30 0.53 -7.39 -11.72
CA SER A 30 1.71 -8.04 -12.25
C SER A 30 2.92 -7.11 -12.38
N ILE A 31 4.11 -7.74 -12.49
CA ILE A 31 5.33 -7.09 -12.95
C ILE A 31 5.71 -7.74 -14.29
N VAL A 32 5.93 -6.93 -15.31
CA VAL A 32 6.37 -7.41 -16.61
C VAL A 32 7.66 -6.71 -17.05
N PRO A 33 8.61 -7.42 -17.69
CA PRO A 33 9.79 -6.78 -18.27
C PRO A 33 9.41 -5.71 -19.30
N ASN A 34 10.10 -4.56 -19.25
CA ASN A 34 9.94 -3.45 -20.18
C ASN A 34 11.32 -2.92 -20.58
N GLY A 35 11.93 -3.54 -21.57
CA GLY A 35 13.33 -3.30 -21.94
C GLY A 35 14.28 -3.69 -20.82
N SER A 36 15.06 -2.73 -20.31
CA SER A 36 15.94 -2.90 -19.14
C SER A 36 15.24 -2.62 -17.81
N ASN A 37 13.98 -2.25 -17.85
CA ASN A 37 13.15 -1.86 -16.69
C ASN A 37 12.00 -2.84 -16.49
N PHE A 38 11.12 -2.54 -15.53
CA PHE A 38 10.00 -3.37 -15.16
C PHE A 38 8.74 -2.54 -15.04
N GLN A 39 7.67 -2.95 -15.73
CA GLN A 39 6.36 -2.31 -15.61
C GLN A 39 5.56 -2.98 -14.51
N PHE A 40 5.14 -2.19 -13.54
CA PHE A 40 4.23 -2.57 -12.48
C PHE A 40 2.81 -2.25 -12.92
N ASN A 41 1.96 -3.27 -12.94
CA ASN A 41 0.56 -3.14 -13.32
C ASN A 41 -0.33 -3.23 -12.10
N TYR A 42 -1.32 -2.36 -12.05
CA TYR A 42 -2.33 -2.28 -11.01
C TYR A 42 -3.71 -2.22 -11.66
N THR A 43 -4.71 -2.75 -11.00
CA THR A 43 -6.12 -2.53 -11.30
C THR A 43 -6.74 -1.72 -10.18
N ALA A 44 -7.83 -1.01 -10.45
CA ALA A 44 -8.56 -0.33 -9.40
C ALA A 44 -10.05 -0.56 -9.55
N THR A 45 -10.76 -0.60 -8.43
CA THR A 45 -12.23 -0.73 -8.36
C THR A 45 -12.80 0.33 -7.43
N VAL A 46 -14.04 0.74 -7.69
CA VAL A 46 -14.85 1.52 -6.75
C VAL A 46 -15.99 0.64 -6.23
N THR A 47 -16.29 0.75 -4.94
CA THR A 47 -17.24 -0.13 -4.27
C THR A 47 -18.69 0.37 -4.36
N LEU A 48 -19.65 -0.46 -3.88
CA LEU A 48 -21.08 -0.28 -4.11
C LEU A 48 -21.64 1.08 -3.67
N ASP A 49 -21.24 1.55 -2.49
CA ASP A 49 -21.82 2.78 -1.89
C ASP A 49 -21.12 4.06 -2.33
N GLN A 50 -20.23 3.96 -3.31
CA GLN A 50 -19.35 5.04 -3.72
C GLN A 50 -19.36 5.29 -5.22
N ARG A 51 -18.82 6.42 -5.57
CA ARG A 51 -18.55 6.85 -6.94
C ARG A 51 -17.22 7.56 -7.00
N VAL A 52 -16.66 7.62 -8.20
CA VAL A 52 -15.49 8.43 -8.51
C VAL A 52 -15.97 9.68 -9.24
N VAL A 53 -15.61 10.86 -8.75
CA VAL A 53 -15.90 12.14 -9.38
C VAL A 53 -14.61 12.89 -9.67
N THR A 54 -14.67 13.93 -10.47
CA THR A 54 -13.51 14.78 -10.80
C THR A 54 -12.78 15.21 -9.53
N GLY A 55 -11.47 14.91 -9.46
CA GLY A 55 -10.61 15.20 -8.32
C GLY A 55 -10.42 14.03 -7.34
N ASP A 56 -11.22 12.97 -7.42
CA ASP A 56 -10.96 11.73 -6.66
C ASP A 56 -9.69 11.07 -7.17
N PHE A 57 -8.95 10.43 -6.27
CA PHE A 57 -7.62 9.92 -6.60
C PHE A 57 -7.24 8.70 -5.76
N PHE A 58 -6.17 8.05 -6.17
CA PHE A 58 -5.38 7.19 -5.29
C PHE A 58 -3.89 7.44 -5.49
N THR A 59 -3.14 7.34 -4.40
CA THR A 59 -1.68 7.47 -4.35
C THR A 59 -1.07 6.16 -3.91
N ILE A 60 -0.05 5.69 -4.63
CA ILE A 60 0.82 4.59 -4.23
C ILE A 60 2.12 5.23 -3.74
N TYR A 61 2.46 4.95 -2.48
CA TYR A 61 3.61 5.54 -1.79
C TYR A 61 4.88 4.73 -2.06
N ASP A 62 6.02 5.41 -2.01
CA ASP A 62 7.35 4.82 -2.11
C ASP A 62 7.57 3.97 -3.37
N PHE A 63 7.15 4.46 -4.53
CA PHE A 63 7.36 3.82 -5.81
C PHE A 63 8.82 3.98 -6.27
N ASN A 64 9.69 3.13 -5.78
CA ASN A 64 11.13 3.24 -5.96
C ASN A 64 11.56 3.04 -7.43
N GLY A 65 12.56 3.82 -7.87
CA GLY A 65 13.12 3.71 -9.20
C GLY A 65 12.18 4.12 -10.34
N LEU A 66 11.21 4.99 -10.07
CA LEU A 66 10.26 5.48 -11.08
C LEU A 66 10.98 6.04 -12.33
N VAL A 67 10.61 5.49 -13.48
CA VAL A 67 11.03 6.04 -14.77
C VAL A 67 10.10 7.20 -15.15
N PRO A 68 10.58 8.42 -15.37
CA PRO A 68 9.74 9.56 -15.67
C PRO A 68 8.88 9.34 -16.93
N ASN A 69 7.63 9.83 -16.90
CA ASN A 69 6.67 9.77 -18.01
C ASN A 69 6.34 8.35 -18.49
N SER A 70 6.50 7.33 -17.64
CA SER A 70 6.26 5.93 -17.99
C SER A 70 4.87 5.43 -17.61
N ALA A 71 4.07 6.25 -16.92
CA ALA A 71 2.77 5.84 -16.45
C ALA A 71 1.76 5.67 -17.59
N THR A 72 0.91 4.66 -17.48
CA THR A 72 -0.28 4.50 -18.32
C THR A 72 -1.53 4.35 -17.44
N MET A 73 -2.64 4.85 -17.95
CA MET A 73 -3.90 4.90 -17.23
C MET A 73 -5.08 4.93 -18.20
N PRO A 74 -6.31 4.63 -17.76
CA PRO A 74 -7.50 4.78 -18.59
C PRO A 74 -7.74 6.23 -19.02
N PRO A 75 -8.57 6.46 -20.05
CA PRO A 75 -9.08 7.80 -20.36
C PRO A 75 -9.70 8.48 -19.13
N ASP A 76 -9.68 9.79 -19.11
CA ASP A 76 -10.22 10.61 -18.01
C ASP A 76 -9.48 10.45 -16.66
N TRP A 77 -8.26 9.94 -16.69
CA TRP A 77 -7.34 9.94 -15.57
C TRP A 77 -6.08 10.72 -15.90
N SER A 78 -5.48 11.33 -14.90
CA SER A 78 -4.18 11.99 -14.97
C SER A 78 -3.20 11.35 -14.00
N PHE A 79 -1.91 11.52 -14.29
CA PHE A 79 -0.81 11.02 -13.49
C PHE A 79 0.04 12.18 -12.97
N SER A 80 0.48 12.07 -11.74
CA SER A 80 1.51 12.93 -11.15
C SER A 80 2.46 12.11 -10.27
N SER A 81 3.67 12.61 -10.06
CA SER A 81 4.61 12.06 -9.09
C SER A 81 5.29 13.17 -8.31
N ALA A 82 5.51 12.92 -7.03
CA ALA A 82 6.18 13.84 -6.11
C ALA A 82 6.83 13.06 -4.97
N LEU A 83 7.83 13.63 -4.30
CA LEU A 83 8.45 13.04 -3.10
C LEU A 83 7.49 13.06 -1.91
N THR A 84 6.55 14.01 -1.89
CA THR A 84 5.43 13.99 -0.96
C THR A 84 4.17 13.78 -1.78
N GLY A 85 3.52 12.63 -1.62
CA GLY A 85 2.31 12.27 -2.37
C GLY A 85 1.09 13.07 -1.93
N VAL A 86 0.07 13.09 -2.81
CA VAL A 86 -1.24 13.58 -2.40
C VAL A 86 -1.83 12.58 -1.42
N THR A 87 -2.15 13.04 -0.22
CA THR A 87 -2.68 12.22 0.87
C THR A 87 -4.07 12.71 1.23
N PRO A 88 -5.08 11.82 1.32
CA PRO A 88 -6.39 12.18 1.81
C PRO A 88 -6.33 12.74 3.24
N SER A 89 -7.22 13.66 3.57
CA SER A 89 -7.14 14.47 4.79
C SER A 89 -7.31 13.69 6.11
N GLN A 90 -7.91 12.51 6.05
CA GLN A 90 -8.20 11.68 7.22
C GLN A 90 -7.27 10.46 7.33
N THR A 91 -6.21 10.40 6.52
CA THR A 91 -5.25 9.28 6.49
C THR A 91 -3.83 9.78 6.70
N ASP A 92 -2.97 8.92 7.21
CA ASP A 92 -1.55 9.20 7.44
C ASP A 92 -0.73 7.93 7.13
N PRO A 93 -0.65 7.51 5.85
CA PRO A 93 0.17 6.36 5.47
C PRO A 93 1.66 6.67 5.68
N PRO A 94 2.48 5.66 6.03
CA PRO A 94 3.94 5.81 6.02
C PRO A 94 4.42 6.25 4.63
N ASP A 95 5.32 7.24 4.60
CA ASP A 95 5.87 7.86 3.40
C ASP A 95 7.35 8.20 3.63
N ASP A 96 8.25 7.72 2.77
CA ASP A 96 9.66 8.11 2.76
C ASP A 96 9.85 9.30 1.81
N PRO A 97 10.13 10.52 2.33
CA PRO A 97 10.24 11.73 1.52
C PRO A 97 11.43 11.72 0.54
N THR A 98 12.20 10.65 0.47
CA THR A 98 13.29 10.47 -0.51
C THR A 98 12.89 9.62 -1.70
N ILE A 99 11.74 8.94 -1.62
CA ILE A 99 11.23 8.04 -2.66
C ILE A 99 9.98 8.67 -3.32
N PRO A 100 9.87 8.67 -4.65
CA PRO A 100 8.70 9.25 -5.29
C PRO A 100 7.43 8.44 -5.04
N ASN A 101 6.35 9.16 -4.79
CA ASN A 101 4.99 8.65 -4.78
C ASN A 101 4.34 8.85 -6.14
N ILE A 102 3.44 7.97 -6.54
CA ILE A 102 2.68 8.08 -7.78
C ILE A 102 1.20 8.25 -7.48
N THR A 103 0.57 9.26 -8.08
CA THR A 103 -0.83 9.58 -7.88
C THR A 103 -1.58 9.54 -9.21
N PHE A 104 -2.71 8.85 -9.22
CA PHE A 104 -3.66 8.81 -10.32
C PHE A 104 -4.93 9.55 -9.89
N THR A 105 -5.28 10.63 -10.61
CA THR A 105 -6.43 11.49 -10.30
C THR A 105 -7.46 11.41 -11.42
N TYR A 106 -8.72 11.22 -11.06
CA TYR A 106 -9.81 11.24 -12.02
C TYR A 106 -10.11 12.67 -12.49
N THR A 107 -10.11 12.87 -13.81
CA THR A 107 -10.31 14.15 -14.47
C THR A 107 -11.61 14.20 -15.29
N GLY A 108 -12.29 13.05 -15.40
CA GLY A 108 -13.55 12.96 -16.14
C GLY A 108 -14.67 13.78 -15.50
N THR A 109 -15.61 14.22 -16.31
CA THR A 109 -16.78 15.00 -15.86
C THR A 109 -17.99 14.12 -15.53
N THR A 110 -17.98 12.86 -15.98
CA THR A 110 -19.06 11.91 -15.72
C THR A 110 -18.70 11.02 -14.52
N PRO A 111 -19.48 11.03 -13.44
CA PRO A 111 -19.19 10.17 -12.29
C PRO A 111 -19.19 8.67 -12.67
N ILE A 112 -18.23 7.92 -12.13
CA ILE A 112 -18.21 6.45 -12.23
C ILE A 112 -18.87 5.91 -10.96
N ILE A 113 -20.07 5.35 -11.10
CA ILE A 113 -20.85 4.84 -9.97
C ILE A 113 -20.42 3.39 -9.69
N GLY A 114 -20.10 3.10 -8.43
CA GLY A 114 -19.78 1.73 -7.98
C GLY A 114 -21.01 0.82 -7.81
N PRO A 115 -20.81 -0.51 -7.85
CA PRO A 115 -19.52 -1.16 -8.00
C PRO A 115 -19.02 -1.14 -9.45
N ALA A 116 -17.81 -0.73 -9.70
CA ALA A 116 -17.24 -0.66 -11.04
C ALA A 116 -15.72 -0.89 -11.04
N ALA A 117 -15.22 -1.47 -12.13
CA ALA A 117 -13.80 -1.49 -12.43
C ALA A 117 -13.38 -0.14 -13.02
N LEU A 118 -12.29 0.42 -12.51
CA LEU A 118 -11.76 1.70 -12.99
C LEU A 118 -10.71 1.51 -14.09
N GLY A 119 -10.29 0.27 -14.33
CA GLY A 119 -9.35 -0.12 -15.36
C GLY A 119 -7.96 -0.44 -14.84
N THR A 120 -6.98 -0.45 -15.75
CA THR A 120 -5.58 -0.78 -15.48
C THR A 120 -4.73 0.49 -15.46
N PHE A 121 -3.89 0.57 -14.46
CA PHE A 121 -2.92 1.64 -14.24
C PHE A 121 -1.53 1.04 -14.20
N SER A 122 -0.53 1.70 -14.73
CA SER A 122 0.84 1.20 -14.63
C SER A 122 1.86 2.32 -14.53
N ALA A 123 3.03 1.97 -13.99
CA ALA A 123 4.23 2.79 -14.06
C ALA A 123 5.46 1.88 -14.18
N VAL A 124 6.54 2.40 -14.75
CA VAL A 124 7.78 1.64 -14.94
C VAL A 124 8.79 2.01 -13.85
N SER A 125 9.44 0.98 -13.30
CA SER A 125 10.54 1.10 -12.35
C SER A 125 11.83 0.50 -12.92
N ASN A 126 12.97 1.02 -12.46
CA ASN A 126 14.29 0.42 -12.70
C ASN A 126 14.49 -0.89 -11.91
N PHE A 127 13.61 -1.19 -10.96
CA PHE A 127 13.69 -2.36 -10.08
C PHE A 127 12.60 -3.37 -10.39
N GLY A 128 12.98 -4.67 -10.42
CA GLY A 128 12.08 -5.77 -10.73
C GLY A 128 11.55 -6.53 -9.51
N GLN A 129 12.04 -6.19 -8.32
CA GLN A 129 11.57 -6.78 -7.06
C GLN A 129 10.49 -5.89 -6.43
N SER A 130 9.60 -6.51 -5.65
CA SER A 130 8.57 -5.78 -4.92
C SER A 130 8.52 -6.17 -3.45
N HIS A 131 8.03 -5.25 -2.63
CA HIS A 131 7.66 -5.51 -1.24
C HIS A 131 6.31 -4.86 -0.92
N PRO A 132 5.67 -5.21 0.22
CA PRO A 132 4.49 -4.51 0.69
C PRO A 132 4.81 -3.04 0.98
N GLY A 133 4.15 -2.13 0.27
CA GLY A 133 4.11 -0.70 0.52
C GLY A 133 2.69 -0.26 0.85
N TYR A 134 2.39 1.03 0.75
CA TYR A 134 1.09 1.58 1.11
C TYR A 134 0.45 2.29 -0.07
N PHE A 135 -0.88 2.36 -0.03
CA PHE A 135 -1.65 3.29 -0.83
C PHE A 135 -2.64 4.04 0.05
N ALA A 136 -3.04 5.22 -0.38
CA ALA A 136 -4.22 5.90 0.12
C ALA A 136 -5.09 6.35 -1.05
N ALA A 137 -6.39 6.40 -0.83
CA ALA A 137 -7.35 6.83 -1.84
C ALA A 137 -8.44 7.71 -1.24
N GLU A 138 -8.98 8.60 -2.05
CA GLU A 138 -10.14 9.42 -1.75
C GLU A 138 -11.21 9.17 -2.81
N GLY A 139 -12.40 8.82 -2.38
CA GLY A 139 -13.59 8.67 -3.19
C GLY A 139 -14.76 9.52 -2.68
N THR A 140 -15.95 9.31 -3.24
CA THR A 140 -17.12 10.10 -2.91
C THR A 140 -18.31 9.19 -2.64
N LEU A 141 -19.00 9.36 -1.50
CA LEU A 141 -20.23 8.62 -1.17
C LEU A 141 -21.36 8.94 -2.14
N ASN A 142 -22.07 7.89 -2.57
CA ASN A 142 -23.27 8.05 -3.41
C ASN A 142 -24.41 8.77 -2.68
N SER A 143 -24.53 8.55 -1.36
CA SER A 143 -25.66 9.01 -0.57
C SER A 143 -25.72 10.53 -0.39
N ASN A 144 -24.58 11.19 -0.20
CA ASN A 144 -24.53 12.60 0.18
C ASN A 144 -23.40 13.41 -0.46
N GLY A 145 -22.52 12.75 -1.24
CA GLY A 145 -21.39 13.44 -1.87
C GLY A 145 -20.22 13.75 -0.94
N THR A 146 -20.20 13.19 0.27
CA THR A 146 -19.08 13.36 1.20
C THR A 146 -17.86 12.59 0.68
N LYS A 147 -16.68 13.20 0.82
CA LYS A 147 -15.41 12.52 0.58
C LYS A 147 -15.14 11.49 1.68
N VAL A 148 -14.61 10.37 1.29
CA VAL A 148 -14.21 9.28 2.16
C VAL A 148 -12.85 8.76 1.72
N ASP A 149 -12.10 8.30 2.69
CA ASP A 149 -10.70 7.98 2.53
C ASP A 149 -10.43 6.54 2.96
N ASN A 150 -9.50 5.88 2.29
CA ASN A 150 -8.97 4.60 2.76
C ASN A 150 -7.45 4.52 2.63
N VAL A 151 -6.86 3.59 3.38
CA VAL A 151 -5.44 3.21 3.33
C VAL A 151 -5.37 1.70 3.26
N GLY A 152 -4.43 1.20 2.48
CA GLY A 152 -4.19 -0.23 2.40
C GLY A 152 -2.76 -0.54 2.02
N VAL A 153 -2.48 -1.84 1.88
CA VAL A 153 -1.17 -2.36 1.50
C VAL A 153 -1.20 -2.78 0.04
N ILE A 154 -0.14 -2.42 -0.69
CA ILE A 154 0.01 -2.75 -2.11
C ILE A 154 1.49 -3.00 -2.42
N PRO A 155 1.86 -3.99 -3.26
CA PRO A 155 3.23 -4.19 -3.70
C PRO A 155 3.78 -2.98 -4.46
N VAL A 156 4.97 -2.52 -4.05
CA VAL A 156 5.72 -1.43 -4.67
C VAL A 156 7.14 -1.87 -5.04
N PRO A 157 7.82 -1.23 -6.02
CA PRO A 157 9.17 -1.59 -6.40
C PRO A 157 10.18 -1.33 -5.28
N VAL A 158 11.20 -2.21 -5.17
CA VAL A 158 12.34 -1.99 -4.28
C VAL A 158 13.64 -2.27 -4.99
N PRO A 159 14.74 -1.60 -4.59
CA PRO A 159 16.08 -1.96 -5.04
C PRO A 159 16.38 -3.43 -4.73
N GLU A 160 16.95 -4.13 -5.69
CA GLU A 160 17.46 -5.48 -5.45
C GLU A 160 18.60 -5.40 -4.43
N ILE A 161 18.51 -6.19 -3.36
CA ILE A 161 19.63 -6.37 -2.46
C ILE A 161 20.68 -7.16 -3.26
N SER A 162 21.76 -6.48 -3.66
CA SER A 162 22.81 -7.13 -4.44
C SER A 162 23.33 -8.35 -3.66
N ALA A 163 23.54 -9.48 -4.35
CA ALA A 163 24.12 -10.68 -3.76
C ALA A 163 25.45 -10.39 -3.01
N PHE A 164 26.11 -9.29 -3.38
CA PHE A 164 27.32 -8.81 -2.72
C PHE A 164 27.08 -8.31 -1.28
N SER A 165 25.94 -7.65 -1.03
CA SER A 165 25.57 -7.21 0.33
C SER A 165 25.25 -8.38 1.24
N GLN A 166 24.57 -9.42 0.71
CA GLN A 166 24.28 -10.64 1.47
C GLN A 166 25.54 -11.43 1.82
N ILE A 167 26.51 -11.52 0.89
CA ILE A 167 27.79 -12.18 1.14
C ILE A 167 28.58 -11.43 2.20
N LEU A 168 28.55 -10.09 2.18
CA LEU A 168 29.27 -9.27 3.15
C LEU A 168 28.71 -9.45 4.59
N GLU A 169 27.40 -9.55 4.75
CA GLU A 169 26.77 -9.83 6.05
C GLU A 169 27.12 -11.22 6.57
N ILE A 170 27.10 -12.25 5.71
CA ILE A 170 27.46 -13.61 6.08
C ILE A 170 28.94 -13.68 6.46
N CYS A 171 29.83 -12.98 5.73
CA CYS A 171 31.25 -12.91 6.05
C CYS A 171 31.49 -12.19 7.38
N ALA A 172 30.78 -11.09 7.67
CA ALA A 172 30.90 -10.37 8.92
C ALA A 172 30.50 -11.25 10.12
N LEU A 173 29.37 -11.96 10.01
CA LEU A 173 28.92 -12.90 11.06
C LEU A 173 29.90 -14.07 11.24
N GLY A 174 30.48 -14.57 10.15
CA GLY A 174 31.52 -15.62 10.19
C GLY A 174 32.79 -15.19 10.93
N ILE A 175 33.26 -13.97 10.71
CA ILE A 175 34.45 -13.40 11.37
C ILE A 175 34.22 -13.24 12.88
N PHE A 176 33.06 -12.75 13.30
CA PHE A 176 32.70 -12.62 14.71
C PHE A 176 32.59 -13.98 15.41
N GLY A 177 32.06 -15.00 14.73
CA GLY A 177 31.98 -16.37 15.25
C GLY A 177 33.37 -16.99 15.45
N PHE A 178 34.30 -16.74 14.54
CA PHE A 178 35.66 -17.31 14.59
C PHE A 178 36.51 -16.68 15.70
N THR A 179 36.40 -15.32 15.88
CA THR A 179 37.13 -14.62 16.95
C THR A 179 36.62 -15.00 18.34
N ALA A 180 35.30 -15.15 18.52
CA ALA A 180 34.74 -15.58 19.80
C ALA A 180 35.17 -17.03 20.17
N SER A 181 35.25 -17.93 19.20
CA SER A 181 35.68 -19.31 19.44
C SER A 181 37.19 -19.45 19.75
N SER A 182 38.01 -18.60 19.12
CA SER A 182 39.47 -18.58 19.36
C SER A 182 39.81 -18.02 20.75
N LEU A 183 39.12 -17.01 21.23
CA LEU A 183 39.26 -16.46 22.57
C LEU A 183 38.84 -17.46 23.66
N ARG A 184 37.84 -18.29 23.41
CA ARG A 184 37.37 -19.32 24.34
C ARG A 184 38.39 -20.47 24.49
N LYS A 185 39.12 -20.82 23.42
CA LYS A 185 40.20 -21.83 23.48
C LYS A 185 41.43 -21.30 24.25
N ARG A 186 41.84 -20.04 24.05
CA ARG A 186 42.99 -19.43 24.76
C ARG A 186 42.82 -19.38 26.27
N ASN A 187 41.62 -19.19 26.77
CA ASN A 187 41.33 -19.13 28.18
C ASN A 187 41.30 -20.49 28.87
N ARG A 188 41.22 -21.63 28.12
CA ARG A 188 41.30 -22.97 28.71
C ARG A 188 42.74 -23.43 29.02
N PHE A 189 43.72 -22.89 28.31
CA PHE A 189 45.13 -23.25 28.52
C PHE A 189 45.84 -22.40 29.61
N ARG A 190 45.16 -21.47 30.23
CA ARG A 190 45.71 -20.60 31.28
C ARG A 190 45.33 -21.02 32.72
N LYS A 191 44.68 -22.17 32.86
CA LYS A 191 44.30 -22.73 34.18
C LYS A 191 44.92 -24.15 34.36
N VAL A 192 46.23 -24.24 34.25
CA VAL A 192 47.02 -25.38 34.73
C VAL A 192 48.24 -24.79 35.46
#